data_295930de704f27fb15722cf8adaa3fce
#
_entry.id   295930de704f27fb15722cf8adaa3fce
#
_cell.length_a   1.000
_cell.length_b   1.000
_cell.length_c   1.000
_cell.angle_alpha   90.00
_cell.angle_beta   90.00
_cell.angle_gamma   90.00
#
_symmetry.space_group_name_H-M   'P 1'
#
loop_
_entity.id
_entity.type
_entity.pdbx_description
1 polymer ?
#
loop_
_entity_poly.entity_id
_entity_poly.type
_entity_poly.pdbx_seq_one_letter_code
_entity_poly.pdbx_strand_id
1 'polypeptide(L)'
;MKIFLKTEDEIDLMRKANQLVGSTLAELGRHVQPGITTLQLDKIAEEFIRDHGAIPTFKNFPNPYGEPFPASICTSVNDVIVHGIPNADVVLKEGDIISIDCGTLLDGYNGDSCYTFAVGEVSPEVRKLLNITKESLYRGIEQAVAGKHVGDIGATIQDYCESFGYGVIRELTGHGIGKEMHEDPKIPNYGRHGNGVMLKAGMCIAIEPMITMGDYHIGMLPDKWSIVTCDRKPAAHFEHTIAIRKGKAEILSTFEEIENH
;
A
#
# COMPACT_ATOMS: atom_id res chain seq x y z
N MET A 1 9.00 20.23 7.43
CA MET A 1 9.42 18.85 7.05
C MET A 1 10.47 18.38 8.04
N LYS A 2 10.19 17.29 8.77
CA LYS A 2 11.10 16.69 9.74
C LYS A 2 11.33 15.21 9.36
N ILE A 3 12.53 14.90 8.89
CA ILE A 3 12.91 13.57 8.45
C ILE A 3 13.68 12.88 9.56
N PHE A 4 13.24 11.69 9.95
CA PHE A 4 13.91 10.87 10.94
C PHE A 4 14.77 9.80 10.25
N LEU A 5 16.04 9.73 10.63
CA LEU A 5 16.92 8.65 10.24
C LEU A 5 16.90 7.60 11.35
N LYS A 6 16.47 6.39 11.01
CA LYS A 6 16.38 5.27 11.94
C LYS A 6 17.75 4.64 12.13
N THR A 7 18.06 4.24 13.35
CA THR A 7 19.19 3.38 13.67
C THR A 7 18.95 1.95 13.19
N GLU A 8 19.97 1.10 13.19
CA GLU A 8 19.82 -0.32 12.85
C GLU A 8 18.85 -1.04 13.80
N ASP A 9 18.92 -0.77 15.11
CA ASP A 9 18.03 -1.35 16.11
C ASP A 9 16.56 -0.94 15.84
N GLU A 10 16.33 0.31 15.45
CA GLU A 10 14.98 0.81 15.08
C GLU A 10 14.49 0.14 13.80
N ILE A 11 15.36 -0.05 12.80
CA ILE A 11 15.01 -0.75 11.55
C ILE A 11 14.70 -2.23 11.83
N ASP A 12 15.39 -2.86 12.77
CA ASP A 12 15.09 -4.23 13.18
C ASP A 12 13.69 -4.36 13.82
N LEU A 13 13.27 -3.37 14.63
CA LEU A 13 11.90 -3.32 15.15
C LEU A 13 10.88 -3.10 14.03
N MET A 14 11.15 -2.19 13.11
CA MET A 14 10.30 -1.95 11.94
C MET A 14 10.19 -3.20 11.05
N ARG A 15 11.28 -3.95 10.87
CA ARG A 15 11.26 -5.20 10.12
C ARG A 15 10.30 -6.22 10.72
N LYS A 16 10.28 -6.38 12.05
CA LYS A 16 9.33 -7.26 12.74
C LYS A 16 7.87 -6.83 12.51
N ALA A 17 7.58 -5.54 12.64
CA ALA A 17 6.24 -5.02 12.36
C ALA A 17 5.83 -5.27 10.90
N ASN A 18 6.73 -5.04 9.94
CA ASN A 18 6.48 -5.25 8.51
C ASN A 18 6.38 -6.74 8.12
N GLN A 19 7.13 -7.63 8.75
CA GLN A 19 6.96 -9.07 8.57
C GLN A 19 5.57 -9.52 9.04
N LEU A 20 5.08 -8.99 10.17
CA LEU A 20 3.73 -9.27 10.64
C LEU A 20 2.67 -8.77 9.65
N VAL A 21 2.86 -7.59 9.04
CA VAL A 21 1.97 -7.11 7.95
C VAL A 21 1.97 -8.12 6.79
N GLY A 22 3.14 -8.56 6.33
CA GLY A 22 3.24 -9.55 5.25
C GLY A 22 2.52 -10.87 5.57
N SER A 23 2.72 -11.41 6.79
CA SER A 23 2.03 -12.63 7.26
C SER A 23 0.51 -12.40 7.40
N THR A 24 0.07 -11.20 7.81
CA THR A 24 -1.36 -10.85 7.86
C THR A 24 -1.97 -10.84 6.46
N LEU A 25 -1.30 -10.20 5.49
CA LEU A 25 -1.76 -10.19 4.10
C LEU A 25 -1.78 -11.60 3.49
N ALA A 26 -0.80 -12.45 3.83
CA ALA A 26 -0.77 -13.85 3.39
C ALA A 26 -1.94 -14.65 3.98
N GLU A 27 -2.23 -14.48 5.27
CA GLU A 27 -3.41 -15.10 5.89
C GLU A 27 -4.70 -14.65 5.20
N LEU A 28 -4.86 -13.35 4.96
CA LEU A 28 -6.03 -12.82 4.25
C LEU A 28 -6.13 -13.36 2.83
N GLY A 29 -5.01 -13.51 2.12
CA GLY A 29 -4.95 -14.08 0.78
C GLY A 29 -5.56 -15.48 0.68
N ARG A 30 -5.42 -16.32 1.74
CA ARG A 30 -6.04 -17.66 1.82
C ARG A 30 -7.56 -17.63 1.91
N HIS A 31 -8.12 -16.49 2.33
CA HIS A 31 -9.55 -16.28 2.51
C HIS A 31 -10.20 -15.48 1.36
N VAL A 32 -9.39 -14.84 0.50
CA VAL A 32 -9.91 -14.08 -0.66
C VAL A 32 -10.48 -15.04 -1.70
N GLN A 33 -11.82 -15.13 -1.73
CA GLN A 33 -12.56 -15.97 -2.68
C GLN A 33 -13.97 -15.40 -2.90
N PRO A 34 -14.66 -15.79 -3.98
CA PRO A 34 -16.04 -15.40 -4.19
C PRO A 34 -16.93 -15.81 -3.00
N GLY A 35 -17.80 -14.88 -2.57
CA GLY A 35 -18.73 -15.10 -1.47
C GLY A 35 -18.29 -14.59 -0.10
N ILE A 36 -17.01 -14.29 0.12
CA ILE A 36 -16.56 -13.64 1.35
C ILE A 36 -16.92 -12.14 1.34
N THR A 37 -17.27 -11.60 2.50
CA THR A 37 -17.47 -10.16 2.66
C THR A 37 -16.19 -9.46 3.08
N THR A 38 -16.03 -8.19 2.72
CA THR A 38 -14.87 -7.41 3.15
C THR A 38 -14.84 -7.23 4.67
N LEU A 39 -16.00 -7.21 5.36
CA LEU A 39 -16.05 -7.21 6.83
C LEU A 39 -15.55 -8.51 7.46
N GLN A 40 -15.72 -9.66 6.79
CA GLN A 40 -15.14 -10.93 7.28
C GLN A 40 -13.62 -10.90 7.20
N LEU A 41 -13.04 -10.35 6.13
CA LEU A 41 -11.60 -10.16 5.99
C LEU A 41 -11.05 -9.25 7.09
N ASP A 42 -11.74 -8.14 7.40
CA ASP A 42 -11.34 -7.23 8.49
C ASP A 42 -11.29 -7.93 9.85
N LYS A 43 -12.28 -8.77 10.16
CA LYS A 43 -12.31 -9.52 11.42
C LYS A 43 -11.14 -10.51 11.53
N ILE A 44 -10.84 -11.23 10.44
CA ILE A 44 -9.69 -12.14 10.37
C ILE A 44 -8.38 -11.36 10.58
N ALA A 45 -8.23 -10.21 9.92
CA ALA A 45 -7.05 -9.36 10.07
C ALA A 45 -6.88 -8.86 11.51
N GLU A 46 -7.94 -8.33 12.12
CA GLU A 46 -7.89 -7.82 13.50
C GLU A 46 -7.50 -8.91 14.49
N GLU A 47 -8.11 -10.09 14.40
CA GLU A 47 -7.80 -11.24 15.23
C GLU A 47 -6.33 -11.66 15.05
N PHE A 48 -5.89 -11.86 13.82
CA PHE A 48 -4.51 -12.25 13.52
C PHE A 48 -3.48 -11.26 14.05
N ILE A 49 -3.66 -9.96 13.81
CA ILE A 49 -2.74 -8.92 14.28
C ILE A 49 -2.67 -8.92 15.83
N ARG A 50 -3.82 -9.01 16.50
CA ARG A 50 -3.87 -8.99 17.98
C ARG A 50 -3.28 -10.24 18.61
N ASP A 51 -3.50 -11.39 18.02
CA ASP A 51 -2.94 -12.67 18.49
C ASP A 51 -1.41 -12.70 18.41
N HIS A 52 -0.84 -11.87 17.53
CA HIS A 52 0.61 -11.66 17.41
C HIS A 52 1.13 -10.49 18.27
N GLY A 53 0.31 -9.96 19.19
CA GLY A 53 0.70 -8.93 20.15
C GLY A 53 0.83 -7.51 19.57
N ALA A 54 0.33 -7.27 18.36
CA ALA A 54 0.34 -5.96 17.70
C ALA A 54 -1.02 -5.26 17.77
N ILE A 55 -1.03 -3.99 17.36
CA ILE A 55 -2.24 -3.17 17.27
C ILE A 55 -2.46 -2.85 15.79
N PRO A 56 -3.70 -3.04 15.23
CA PRO A 56 -4.02 -2.57 13.88
C PRO A 56 -3.98 -1.02 13.87
N THR A 57 -3.08 -0.45 13.06
CA THR A 57 -2.80 0.99 13.11
C THR A 57 -3.92 1.83 12.51
N PHE A 58 -4.67 1.28 11.53
CA PHE A 58 -5.72 2.03 10.86
C PHE A 58 -6.98 2.18 11.73
N LYS A 59 -7.24 1.25 12.64
CA LYS A 59 -8.42 1.32 13.50
C LYS A 59 -8.42 2.57 14.39
N ASN A 60 -9.46 3.38 14.27
CA ASN A 60 -9.60 4.69 14.90
C ASN A 60 -8.59 5.74 14.40
N PHE A 61 -8.00 5.54 13.21
CA PHE A 61 -7.14 6.55 12.61
C PHE A 61 -7.95 7.85 12.38
N PRO A 62 -7.44 9.02 12.81
CA PRO A 62 -8.23 10.24 12.82
C PRO A 62 -8.51 10.74 11.40
N ASN A 63 -9.74 11.24 11.17
CA ASN A 63 -10.15 11.89 9.94
C ASN A 63 -10.55 13.35 10.22
N PRO A 64 -9.85 14.35 9.65
CA PRO A 64 -10.20 15.76 9.85
C PRO A 64 -11.56 16.15 9.23
N TYR A 65 -12.13 15.32 8.38
CA TYR A 65 -13.36 15.61 7.63
C TYR A 65 -14.56 14.73 8.04
N GLY A 66 -14.36 13.80 8.97
CA GLY A 66 -15.40 12.85 9.36
C GLY A 66 -15.04 12.01 10.58
N GLU A 67 -15.73 10.88 10.72
CA GLU A 67 -15.46 9.91 11.78
C GLU A 67 -14.10 9.23 11.56
N PRO A 68 -13.41 8.80 12.62
CA PRO A 68 -12.21 7.99 12.53
C PRO A 68 -12.43 6.74 11.68
N PHE A 69 -11.35 6.18 11.10
CA PHE A 69 -11.45 4.95 10.30
C PHE A 69 -11.96 3.80 11.18
N PRO A 70 -13.06 3.11 10.80
CA PRO A 70 -13.73 2.20 11.72
C PRO A 70 -13.15 0.79 11.78
N ALA A 71 -12.19 0.45 10.90
CA ALA A 71 -11.74 -0.91 10.65
C ALA A 71 -10.23 -1.09 10.85
N SER A 72 -9.76 -2.33 10.86
CA SER A 72 -8.36 -2.69 11.08
C SER A 72 -7.53 -2.69 9.80
N ILE A 73 -8.17 -2.90 8.65
CA ILE A 73 -7.59 -2.89 7.31
C ILE A 73 -8.44 -2.04 6.35
N CYS A 74 -7.83 -1.56 5.25
CA CYS A 74 -8.60 -1.04 4.13
C CYS A 74 -8.89 -2.17 3.13
N THR A 75 -10.10 -2.16 2.57
CA THR A 75 -10.55 -3.15 1.57
C THR A 75 -11.10 -2.44 0.34
N SER A 76 -10.28 -2.27 -0.66
CA SER A 76 -10.58 -1.45 -1.84
C SER A 76 -10.86 -2.35 -3.04
N VAL A 77 -12.16 -2.46 -3.41
CA VAL A 77 -12.64 -3.39 -4.46
C VAL A 77 -12.79 -2.66 -5.79
N ASN A 78 -12.23 -3.22 -6.85
CA ASN A 78 -12.34 -2.78 -8.26
C ASN A 78 -11.96 -1.31 -8.48
N ASP A 79 -12.93 -0.41 -8.55
CA ASP A 79 -12.76 1.02 -8.81
C ASP A 79 -12.49 1.85 -7.54
N VAL A 80 -12.56 1.24 -6.36
CA VAL A 80 -12.05 1.83 -5.12
C VAL A 80 -10.53 1.68 -5.14
N ILE A 81 -9.83 2.81 -5.06
CA ILE A 81 -8.38 2.87 -5.16
C ILE A 81 -7.74 2.52 -3.81
N VAL A 82 -8.17 3.25 -2.76
CA VAL A 82 -7.66 3.14 -1.39
C VAL A 82 -8.75 3.49 -0.38
N HIS A 83 -8.47 3.18 0.89
CA HIS A 83 -9.27 3.51 2.06
C HIS A 83 -10.71 2.97 2.02
N GLY A 84 -10.96 1.90 1.25
CA GLY A 84 -12.25 1.23 1.23
C GLY A 84 -12.60 0.69 2.61
N ILE A 85 -13.77 1.09 3.16
CA ILE A 85 -14.22 0.64 4.49
C ILE A 85 -14.79 -0.78 4.37
N PRO A 86 -14.28 -1.75 5.15
CA PRO A 86 -14.86 -3.09 5.24
C PRO A 86 -16.35 -3.08 5.58
N ASN A 87 -17.16 -3.82 4.81
CA ASN A 87 -18.61 -3.80 4.92
C ASN A 87 -19.19 -5.21 4.71
N ALA A 88 -20.27 -5.53 5.43
CA ALA A 88 -21.01 -6.80 5.30
C ALA A 88 -21.76 -6.91 3.96
N ASP A 89 -22.10 -5.79 3.34
CA ASP A 89 -22.84 -5.75 2.08
C ASP A 89 -21.93 -5.85 0.86
N VAL A 90 -20.61 -5.67 1.04
CA VAL A 90 -19.60 -5.82 -0.02
C VAL A 90 -19.13 -7.27 -0.04
N VAL A 91 -19.73 -8.06 -0.91
CA VAL A 91 -19.42 -9.49 -1.13
C VAL A 91 -18.55 -9.63 -2.37
N LEU A 92 -17.38 -10.24 -2.24
CA LEU A 92 -16.47 -10.48 -3.36
C LEU A 92 -17.07 -11.47 -4.36
N LYS A 93 -16.84 -11.21 -5.64
CA LYS A 93 -17.34 -12.02 -6.76
C LYS A 93 -16.20 -12.48 -7.63
N GLU A 94 -16.44 -13.55 -8.38
CA GLU A 94 -15.53 -14.00 -9.44
C GLU A 94 -15.21 -12.86 -10.41
N GLY A 95 -13.93 -12.63 -10.68
CA GLY A 95 -13.47 -11.56 -11.56
C GLY A 95 -13.21 -10.22 -10.89
N ASP A 96 -13.55 -10.06 -9.59
CA ASP A 96 -13.18 -8.86 -8.83
C ASP A 96 -11.67 -8.81 -8.55
N ILE A 97 -11.17 -7.63 -8.24
CA ILE A 97 -9.89 -7.43 -7.57
C ILE A 97 -10.12 -6.69 -6.26
N ILE A 98 -9.28 -6.97 -5.27
CA ILE A 98 -9.33 -6.28 -3.99
C ILE A 98 -7.93 -5.90 -3.54
N SER A 99 -7.69 -4.61 -3.34
CA SER A 99 -6.50 -4.13 -2.65
C SER A 99 -6.76 -4.17 -1.15
N ILE A 100 -5.98 -4.96 -0.44
CA ILE A 100 -6.00 -5.04 1.03
C ILE A 100 -4.77 -4.33 1.53
N ASP A 101 -4.99 -3.26 2.28
CA ASP A 101 -3.96 -2.45 2.90
C ASP A 101 -4.00 -2.64 4.40
N CYS A 102 -2.84 -2.92 5.00
CA CYS A 102 -2.71 -3.35 6.38
C CYS A 102 -1.55 -2.67 7.08
N GLY A 103 -1.87 -1.96 8.16
CA GLY A 103 -0.88 -1.37 9.05
C GLY A 103 -0.85 -2.03 10.43
N THR A 104 0.33 -2.27 10.99
CA THR A 104 0.52 -2.81 12.34
C THR A 104 1.44 -1.93 13.17
N LEU A 105 1.12 -1.77 14.46
CA LEU A 105 2.01 -1.18 15.46
C LEU A 105 2.52 -2.28 16.38
N LEU A 106 3.81 -2.58 16.31
CA LEU A 106 4.48 -3.58 17.13
C LEU A 106 5.75 -2.98 17.73
N ASP A 107 5.95 -3.15 19.04
CA ASP A 107 7.10 -2.65 19.79
C ASP A 107 7.37 -1.13 19.57
N GLY A 108 6.31 -0.35 19.36
CA GLY A 108 6.36 1.10 19.19
C GLY A 108 6.75 1.57 17.77
N TYR A 109 6.80 0.68 16.78
CA TYR A 109 7.05 1.00 15.38
C TYR A 109 5.95 0.46 14.47
N ASN A 110 5.65 1.24 13.42
CA ASN A 110 4.67 0.85 12.42
C ASN A 110 5.29 0.01 11.30
N GLY A 111 4.52 -0.98 10.85
CA GLY A 111 4.68 -1.63 9.57
C GLY A 111 3.49 -1.31 8.69
N ASP A 112 3.69 -1.25 7.37
CA ASP A 112 2.70 -0.90 6.38
C ASP A 112 2.96 -1.61 5.06
N SER A 113 1.91 -2.16 4.46
CA SER A 113 1.99 -2.79 3.13
C SER A 113 0.61 -3.07 2.56
N CYS A 114 0.52 -3.03 1.23
CA CYS A 114 -0.70 -3.32 0.50
C CYS A 114 -0.45 -4.34 -0.61
N TYR A 115 -1.40 -5.25 -0.80
CA TYR A 115 -1.41 -6.20 -1.90
C TYR A 115 -2.78 -6.25 -2.59
N THR A 116 -2.79 -6.22 -3.93
CA THR A 116 -4.02 -6.40 -4.71
C THR A 116 -4.17 -7.86 -5.13
N PHE A 117 -5.21 -8.51 -4.59
CA PHE A 117 -5.58 -9.88 -4.89
C PHE A 117 -6.59 -9.95 -6.04
N ALA A 118 -6.46 -10.96 -6.88
CA ALA A 118 -7.50 -11.37 -7.81
C ALA A 118 -8.47 -12.32 -7.10
N VAL A 119 -9.76 -12.14 -7.31
CA VAL A 119 -10.82 -12.99 -6.77
C VAL A 119 -11.21 -14.01 -7.84
N GLY A 120 -10.68 -15.22 -7.75
CA GLY A 120 -10.82 -16.22 -8.80
C GLY A 120 -10.11 -15.82 -10.09
N GLU A 121 -10.74 -16.08 -11.24
CA GLU A 121 -10.20 -15.70 -12.56
C GLU A 121 -10.60 -14.29 -12.94
N VAL A 122 -9.60 -13.45 -13.24
CA VAL A 122 -9.81 -12.08 -13.74
C VAL A 122 -9.49 -11.98 -15.23
N SER A 123 -10.03 -10.97 -15.90
CA SER A 123 -9.74 -10.75 -17.32
C SER A 123 -8.24 -10.53 -17.57
N PRO A 124 -7.74 -10.84 -18.79
CA PRO A 124 -6.33 -10.59 -19.15
C PRO A 124 -5.91 -9.13 -18.96
N GLU A 125 -6.82 -8.18 -19.19
CA GLU A 125 -6.57 -6.74 -19.04
C GLU A 125 -6.37 -6.39 -17.56
N VAL A 126 -7.21 -6.93 -16.66
CA VAL A 126 -7.09 -6.74 -15.22
C VAL A 126 -5.81 -7.42 -14.72
N ARG A 127 -5.52 -8.65 -15.16
CA ARG A 127 -4.26 -9.34 -14.82
C ARG A 127 -3.04 -8.52 -15.23
N LYS A 128 -3.10 -7.89 -16.40
CA LYS A 128 -2.04 -7.00 -16.88
C LYS A 128 -1.89 -5.78 -15.98
N LEU A 129 -2.99 -5.15 -15.53
CA LEU A 129 -2.95 -4.04 -14.57
C LEU A 129 -2.22 -4.45 -13.29
N LEU A 130 -2.60 -5.59 -12.67
CA LEU A 130 -1.96 -6.08 -11.45
C LEU A 130 -0.45 -6.26 -11.64
N ASN A 131 -0.05 -6.92 -12.71
CA ASN A 131 1.37 -7.19 -12.99
C ASN A 131 2.18 -5.90 -13.20
N ILE A 132 1.64 -4.94 -13.95
CA ILE A 132 2.32 -3.67 -14.22
C ILE A 132 2.40 -2.82 -12.97
N THR A 133 1.34 -2.76 -12.15
CA THR A 133 1.37 -2.02 -10.89
C THR A 133 2.42 -2.61 -9.94
N LYS A 134 2.42 -3.92 -9.75
CA LYS A 134 3.42 -4.59 -8.92
C LYS A 134 4.85 -4.40 -9.45
N GLU A 135 5.07 -4.57 -10.72
CA GLU A 135 6.39 -4.33 -11.34
C GLU A 135 6.83 -2.87 -11.17
N SER A 136 5.91 -1.89 -11.28
CA SER A 136 6.23 -0.48 -11.08
C SER A 136 6.72 -0.18 -9.67
N LEU A 137 6.18 -0.87 -8.65
CA LEU A 137 6.64 -0.79 -7.27
C LEU A 137 8.11 -1.20 -7.17
N TYR A 138 8.48 -2.37 -7.70
CA TYR A 138 9.87 -2.85 -7.65
C TYR A 138 10.82 -1.95 -8.41
N ARG A 139 10.42 -1.42 -9.57
CA ARG A 139 11.21 -0.43 -10.34
C ARG A 139 11.42 0.86 -9.55
N GLY A 140 10.39 1.32 -8.83
CA GLY A 140 10.50 2.46 -7.91
C GLY A 140 11.48 2.18 -6.76
N ILE A 141 11.42 0.99 -6.16
CA ILE A 141 12.30 0.55 -5.09
C ILE A 141 13.78 0.51 -5.55
N GLU A 142 14.07 0.12 -6.79
CA GLU A 142 15.42 0.16 -7.35
C GLU A 142 16.01 1.58 -7.39
N GLN A 143 15.16 2.62 -7.44
CA GLN A 143 15.60 4.01 -7.36
C GLN A 143 15.79 4.51 -5.92
N ALA A 144 15.28 3.78 -4.94
CA ALA A 144 15.23 4.20 -3.54
C ALA A 144 16.55 3.92 -2.81
N VAL A 145 17.63 4.53 -3.27
CA VAL A 145 18.98 4.38 -2.69
C VAL A 145 19.55 5.72 -2.24
N ALA A 146 20.42 5.68 -1.25
CA ALA A 146 21.03 6.91 -0.70
C ALA A 146 21.78 7.70 -1.79
N GLY A 147 21.50 9.00 -1.86
CA GLY A 147 22.05 9.94 -2.85
C GLY A 147 21.13 10.20 -4.04
N LYS A 148 20.12 9.36 -4.30
CA LYS A 148 19.03 9.67 -5.23
C LYS A 148 17.97 10.55 -4.59
N HIS A 149 16.93 10.91 -5.32
CA HIS A 149 15.85 11.79 -4.87
C HIS A 149 14.50 11.08 -4.93
N VAL A 150 13.55 11.55 -4.14
CA VAL A 150 12.16 11.06 -4.17
C VAL A 150 11.57 11.11 -5.59
N GLY A 151 11.90 12.15 -6.37
CA GLY A 151 11.46 12.27 -7.76
C GLY A 151 12.00 11.19 -8.69
N ASP A 152 13.12 10.52 -8.36
CA ASP A 152 13.61 9.39 -9.15
C ASP A 152 12.69 8.18 -9.01
N ILE A 153 12.13 7.95 -7.81
CA ILE A 153 11.15 6.91 -7.54
C ILE A 153 9.87 7.19 -8.35
N GLY A 154 9.28 8.37 -8.14
CA GLY A 154 8.01 8.72 -8.78
C GLY A 154 8.08 8.78 -10.31
N ALA A 155 9.15 9.37 -10.87
CA ALA A 155 9.33 9.40 -12.34
C ALA A 155 9.44 7.99 -12.92
N THR A 156 10.17 7.09 -12.27
CA THR A 156 10.32 5.70 -12.74
C THR A 156 8.99 4.95 -12.74
N ILE A 157 8.17 5.11 -11.67
CA ILE A 157 6.83 4.51 -11.59
C ILE A 157 5.94 5.08 -12.70
N GLN A 158 5.92 6.41 -12.84
CA GLN A 158 5.09 7.11 -13.82
C GLN A 158 5.44 6.71 -15.24
N ASP A 159 6.70 6.84 -15.64
CA ASP A 159 7.16 6.53 -17.00
C ASP A 159 6.82 5.10 -17.39
N TYR A 160 7.00 4.16 -16.45
CA TYR A 160 6.68 2.77 -16.68
C TYR A 160 5.17 2.53 -16.89
N CYS A 161 4.33 2.98 -15.96
CA CYS A 161 2.88 2.76 -16.03
C CYS A 161 2.22 3.49 -17.20
N GLU A 162 2.58 4.76 -17.44
CA GLU A 162 2.03 5.57 -18.54
C GLU A 162 2.45 5.02 -19.92
N SER A 163 3.58 4.31 -20.03
CA SER A 163 3.99 3.63 -21.28
C SER A 163 3.01 2.53 -21.73
N PHE A 164 2.19 2.02 -20.80
CA PHE A 164 1.12 1.06 -21.08
C PHE A 164 -0.26 1.71 -21.20
N GLY A 165 -0.34 3.04 -21.09
CA GLY A 165 -1.59 3.81 -21.16
C GLY A 165 -2.39 3.80 -19.84
N TYR A 166 -1.77 3.48 -18.71
CA TYR A 166 -2.41 3.50 -17.39
C TYR A 166 -2.27 4.86 -16.72
N GLY A 167 -3.29 5.22 -15.92
CA GLY A 167 -3.29 6.43 -15.10
C GLY A 167 -2.51 6.23 -13.81
N VAL A 168 -1.67 7.20 -13.45
CA VAL A 168 -0.95 7.24 -12.17
C VAL A 168 -1.60 8.30 -11.28
N ILE A 169 -2.11 7.90 -10.12
CA ILE A 169 -2.77 8.79 -9.16
C ILE A 169 -1.78 9.84 -8.65
N ARG A 170 -2.23 11.11 -8.56
CA ARG A 170 -1.39 12.27 -8.23
C ARG A 170 -1.69 12.90 -6.88
N GLU A 171 -2.92 12.76 -6.40
CA GLU A 171 -3.39 13.36 -5.15
C GLU A 171 -2.96 12.57 -3.92
N LEU A 172 -2.62 11.29 -4.10
CA LEU A 172 -2.18 10.37 -3.05
C LEU A 172 -0.71 10.06 -3.22
N THR A 173 -0.03 9.80 -2.11
CA THR A 173 1.42 9.60 -2.11
C THR A 173 1.83 8.62 -1.04
N GLY A 174 2.89 7.87 -1.25
CA GLY A 174 3.64 7.23 -0.19
C GLY A 174 4.23 8.24 0.80
N HIS A 175 4.84 7.73 1.85
CA HIS A 175 5.25 8.54 2.99
C HIS A 175 6.49 7.97 3.69
N GLY A 176 7.12 8.79 4.54
CA GLY A 176 8.02 8.28 5.57
C GLY A 176 7.22 7.50 6.62
N ILE A 177 7.85 6.54 7.26
CA ILE A 177 7.20 5.70 8.29
C ILE A 177 8.17 5.39 9.42
N GLY A 178 7.65 5.18 10.63
CA GLY A 178 8.44 4.86 11.80
C GLY A 178 7.60 4.72 13.05
N LYS A 179 7.81 5.59 14.03
CA LYS A 179 6.97 5.67 15.24
C LYS A 179 5.58 6.20 14.92
N GLU A 180 5.51 7.13 13.97
CA GLU A 180 4.24 7.56 13.41
C GLU A 180 3.98 6.78 12.12
N MET A 181 2.69 6.50 11.83
CA MET A 181 2.28 5.85 10.60
C MET A 181 2.69 6.68 9.38
N HIS A 182 2.43 7.97 9.42
CA HIS A 182 2.79 8.91 8.38
C HIS A 182 3.86 9.89 8.87
N GLU A 183 5.06 9.78 8.33
CA GLU A 183 6.17 10.70 8.55
C GLU A 183 6.56 11.42 7.23
N ASP A 184 7.38 12.46 7.33
CA ASP A 184 8.07 13.02 6.16
C ASP A 184 9.20 12.09 5.66
N PRO A 185 9.50 12.08 4.36
CA PRO A 185 8.92 12.88 3.29
C PRO A 185 7.70 12.21 2.65
N LYS A 186 6.90 12.97 1.88
CA LYS A 186 5.94 12.40 0.92
C LYS A 186 6.70 11.75 -0.25
N ILE A 187 6.16 10.62 -0.74
CA ILE A 187 6.74 9.81 -1.82
C ILE A 187 5.72 9.73 -2.98
N PRO A 188 5.61 10.74 -3.83
CA PRO A 188 4.68 10.70 -4.97
C PRO A 188 5.05 9.59 -5.97
N ASN A 189 4.03 9.01 -6.62
CA ASN A 189 4.17 8.03 -7.68
C ASN A 189 4.43 8.66 -9.06
N TYR A 190 4.69 9.95 -9.10
CA TYR A 190 5.01 10.73 -10.30
C TYR A 190 6.07 11.79 -9.97
N GLY A 191 6.68 12.36 -10.98
CA GLY A 191 7.65 13.42 -10.74
C GLY A 191 8.67 13.62 -11.85
N ARG A 192 9.85 14.08 -11.44
CA ARG A 192 11.00 14.30 -12.34
C ARG A 192 12.26 13.78 -11.69
N HIS A 193 13.08 13.09 -12.45
CA HIS A 193 14.39 12.60 -11.99
C HIS A 193 15.24 13.74 -11.40
N GLY A 194 15.93 13.43 -10.30
CA GLY A 194 16.79 14.36 -9.59
C GLY A 194 16.07 15.43 -8.74
N ASN A 195 14.73 15.41 -8.69
CA ASN A 195 13.94 16.39 -7.94
C ASN A 195 13.45 15.86 -6.59
N GLY A 196 13.12 16.79 -5.70
CA GLY A 196 12.56 16.49 -4.39
C GLY A 196 13.62 16.24 -3.33
N VAL A 197 13.21 15.56 -2.26
CA VAL A 197 14.07 15.28 -1.11
C VAL A 197 15.14 14.26 -1.50
N MET A 198 16.38 14.54 -1.14
CA MET A 198 17.47 13.59 -1.30
C MET A 198 17.34 12.45 -0.28
N LEU A 199 17.37 11.23 -0.77
CA LEU A 199 17.30 10.01 0.04
C LEU A 199 18.61 9.80 0.80
N LYS A 200 18.48 9.47 2.08
CA LYS A 200 19.62 9.22 2.98
C LYS A 200 19.49 7.84 3.61
N ALA A 201 20.61 7.16 3.79
CA ALA A 201 20.62 5.90 4.53
C ALA A 201 20.01 6.08 5.93
N GLY A 202 19.18 5.13 6.36
CA GLY A 202 18.40 5.19 7.59
C GLY A 202 17.01 5.82 7.44
N MET A 203 16.64 6.42 6.30
CA MET A 203 15.23 6.73 6.03
C MET A 203 14.46 5.43 5.85
N CYS A 204 13.26 5.35 6.46
CA CYS A 204 12.26 4.32 6.15
C CYS A 204 11.05 4.97 5.50
N ILE A 205 10.63 4.43 4.38
CA ILE A 205 9.55 5.00 3.55
C ILE A 205 8.63 3.89 3.02
N ALA A 206 7.35 4.23 2.85
CA ALA A 206 6.38 3.46 2.08
C ALA A 206 6.42 3.93 0.62
N ILE A 207 6.52 2.98 -0.31
CA ILE A 207 6.36 3.21 -1.76
C ILE A 207 5.12 2.45 -2.18
N GLU A 208 4.12 3.17 -2.69
CA GLU A 208 2.76 2.65 -2.86
C GLU A 208 2.14 3.13 -4.19
N PRO A 209 2.57 2.60 -5.34
CA PRO A 209 1.93 2.93 -6.60
C PRO A 209 0.45 2.57 -6.63
N MET A 210 -0.38 3.57 -6.90
CA MET A 210 -1.82 3.49 -7.13
C MET A 210 -2.07 3.77 -8.60
N ILE A 211 -2.45 2.72 -9.36
CA ILE A 211 -2.50 2.74 -10.83
C ILE A 211 -3.90 2.37 -11.30
N THR A 212 -4.43 3.11 -12.26
CA THR A 212 -5.76 2.90 -12.81
C THR A 212 -5.72 2.39 -14.26
N MET A 213 -6.70 1.59 -14.65
CA MET A 213 -6.86 1.17 -16.05
C MET A 213 -7.29 2.30 -16.99
N GLY A 214 -7.63 3.45 -16.45
CA GLY A 214 -8.14 4.58 -17.18
C GLY A 214 -7.50 5.90 -16.80
N ASP A 215 -8.36 6.89 -16.55
CA ASP A 215 -7.93 8.22 -16.15
C ASP A 215 -7.44 8.21 -14.69
N TYR A 216 -6.50 9.10 -14.38
CA TYR A 216 -5.94 9.27 -13.04
C TYR A 216 -6.79 10.13 -12.09
N HIS A 217 -7.89 10.72 -12.57
CA HIS A 217 -8.76 11.55 -11.72
C HIS A 217 -9.52 10.72 -10.71
N ILE A 218 -9.58 11.23 -9.50
CA ILE A 218 -10.19 10.55 -8.35
C ILE A 218 -11.40 11.28 -7.82
N GLY A 219 -12.29 10.55 -7.15
CA GLY A 219 -13.42 11.05 -6.39
C GLY A 219 -13.44 10.46 -4.99
N MET A 220 -14.05 11.16 -4.05
CA MET A 220 -14.27 10.66 -2.68
C MET A 220 -15.73 10.24 -2.54
N LEU A 221 -15.97 9.07 -1.92
CA LEU A 221 -17.31 8.60 -1.61
C LEU A 221 -17.92 9.37 -0.40
N PRO A 222 -19.26 9.28 -0.21
CA PRO A 222 -19.93 9.96 0.90
C PRO A 222 -19.46 9.55 2.30
N ASP A 223 -18.81 8.37 2.45
CA ASP A 223 -18.21 7.89 3.69
C ASP A 223 -16.99 8.71 4.14
N LYS A 224 -16.49 9.62 3.28
CA LYS A 224 -15.35 10.51 3.49
C LYS A 224 -14.01 9.79 3.72
N TRP A 225 -13.93 8.53 3.30
CA TRP A 225 -12.72 7.70 3.33
C TRP A 225 -12.42 7.10 1.97
N SER A 226 -13.36 6.37 1.40
CA SER A 226 -13.14 5.62 0.17
C SER A 226 -12.87 6.55 -1.00
N ILE A 227 -11.73 6.37 -1.65
CA ILE A 227 -11.31 7.08 -2.85
C ILE A 227 -11.53 6.17 -4.06
N VAL A 228 -12.19 6.70 -5.08
CA VAL A 228 -12.57 5.96 -6.29
C VAL A 228 -12.03 6.60 -7.56
N THR A 229 -11.89 5.80 -8.63
CA THR A 229 -11.64 6.34 -9.97
C THR A 229 -12.87 7.08 -10.49
N CYS A 230 -12.70 8.25 -11.12
CA CYS A 230 -13.82 9.02 -11.67
C CYS A 230 -14.49 8.31 -12.85
N ASP A 231 -13.75 7.52 -13.62
CA ASP A 231 -14.25 6.76 -14.77
C ASP A 231 -14.75 5.36 -14.42
N ARG A 232 -14.69 4.99 -13.15
CA ARG A 232 -15.16 3.69 -12.60
C ARG A 232 -14.43 2.47 -13.17
N LYS A 233 -13.26 2.66 -13.73
CA LYS A 233 -12.40 1.56 -14.15
C LYS A 233 -11.59 1.02 -12.98
N PRO A 234 -11.16 -0.26 -13.05
CA PRO A 234 -10.36 -0.88 -11.99
C PRO A 234 -9.07 -0.12 -11.70
N ALA A 235 -8.69 -0.12 -10.43
CA ALA A 235 -7.39 0.35 -9.94
C ALA A 235 -6.70 -0.75 -9.14
N ALA A 236 -5.38 -0.73 -9.13
CA ALA A 236 -4.54 -1.60 -8.32
C ALA A 236 -3.61 -0.78 -7.44
N HIS A 237 -3.36 -1.30 -6.24
CA HIS A 237 -2.47 -0.73 -5.25
C HIS A 237 -1.55 -1.82 -4.71
N PHE A 238 -0.25 -1.60 -4.80
CA PHE A 238 0.78 -2.45 -4.17
C PHE A 238 1.72 -1.56 -3.39
N GLU A 239 2.19 -2.04 -2.25
CA GLU A 239 3.02 -1.23 -1.37
C GLU A 239 4.05 -2.08 -0.63
N HIS A 240 5.24 -1.50 -0.49
CA HIS A 240 6.25 -1.98 0.42
C HIS A 240 6.80 -0.87 1.31
N THR A 241 6.95 -1.15 2.59
CA THR A 241 7.85 -0.38 3.47
C THR A 241 9.28 -0.84 3.23
N ILE A 242 10.19 0.14 3.03
CA ILE A 242 11.59 -0.10 2.76
C ILE A 242 12.51 0.76 3.65
N ALA A 243 13.71 0.30 3.89
CA ALA A 243 14.78 1.11 4.46
C ALA A 243 15.78 1.53 3.37
N ILE A 244 16.08 2.83 3.29
CA ILE A 244 17.07 3.37 2.38
C ILE A 244 18.47 2.94 2.84
N ARG A 245 19.21 2.34 1.94
CA ARG A 245 20.59 1.88 2.14
C ARG A 245 21.54 2.48 1.10
N LYS A 246 22.84 2.29 1.29
CA LYS A 246 23.84 2.55 0.24
C LYS A 246 23.79 1.41 -0.79
N GLY A 247 23.59 1.75 -2.04
CA GLY A 247 23.61 0.80 -3.17
C GLY A 247 22.25 0.17 -3.48
N LYS A 248 21.61 -0.53 -2.56
CA LYS A 248 20.29 -1.17 -2.77
C LYS A 248 19.39 -0.93 -1.55
N ALA A 249 18.13 -0.60 -1.78
CA ALA A 249 17.13 -0.52 -0.71
C ALA A 249 16.90 -1.90 -0.06
N GLU A 250 16.58 -1.90 1.22
CA GLU A 250 16.14 -3.08 1.95
C GLU A 250 14.62 -3.06 2.06
N ILE A 251 13.94 -4.08 1.52
CA ILE A 251 12.50 -4.24 1.67
C ILE A 251 12.25 -4.86 3.05
N LEU A 252 11.42 -4.21 3.87
CA LEU A 252 11.11 -4.67 5.24
C LEU A 252 9.83 -5.52 5.28
N SER A 253 8.82 -5.22 4.46
CA SER A 253 7.64 -6.05 4.24
C SER A 253 7.92 -7.13 3.19
N THR A 254 7.07 -8.14 3.08
CA THR A 254 7.29 -9.24 2.13
C THR A 254 5.99 -9.72 1.50
N PHE A 255 6.06 -10.13 0.22
CA PHE A 255 4.99 -10.83 -0.48
C PHE A 255 5.29 -12.32 -0.67
N GLU A 256 6.42 -12.82 -0.13
CA GLU A 256 6.86 -14.20 -0.36
C GLU A 256 5.83 -15.23 0.09
N GLU A 257 5.20 -15.03 1.26
CA GLU A 257 4.17 -15.94 1.77
C GLU A 257 2.87 -15.89 0.95
N ILE A 258 2.59 -14.76 0.29
CA ILE A 258 1.43 -14.59 -0.58
C ILE A 258 1.65 -15.31 -1.92
N GLU A 259 2.86 -15.18 -2.49
CA GLU A 259 3.17 -15.61 -3.86
C GLU A 259 3.63 -17.06 -3.96
N ASN A 260 3.98 -17.70 -2.82
CA ASN A 260 4.40 -19.10 -2.77
C ASN A 260 3.24 -20.06 -2.43
N HIS A 261 2.01 -19.58 -2.37
CA HIS A 261 0.77 -20.36 -2.23
C HIS A 261 -0.04 -20.29 -3.53
#